data_7a1bac54ef19cff42556afa933e00fad
#
_entry.id   7a1bac54ef19cff42556afa933e00fad
#
_cell.length_a   1.000
_cell.length_b   1.000
_cell.length_c   1.000
_cell.angle_alpha   90.00
_cell.angle_beta   90.00
_cell.angle_gamma   90.00
#
_symmetry.space_group_name_H-M   'P 1'
#
loop_
_entity.id
_entity.type
_entity.pdbx_description
1 polymer ?
#
loop_
_entity_poly.entity_id
_entity_poly.type
_entity_poly.pdbx_seq_one_letter_code
_entity_poly.pdbx_strand_id
1 'polypeptide(L)'
;MLSAPVARVALPVHARQRWGHSLMPVLMESGTYAVDPEPGGPAGAAVLAPGDLRGTVLLPERCDGCCGSAGGDGPNLACVRCGLPVATRVDDCGHWQEVWCDPGVTRIVPGADAEVPSRWAELAEECAPLPPVAPEGWWDPRWAAAVGAALAGVVALSGGRPVAVEPGPLAATLGRAVDALLPPGPPGRTVVPAGPGLPVPEDPRALALVPVHPRTGEVWPCPGGVDGVPLDAAVWLHVAQGPDELPHPAAGRVPAGVHRDEPLPLRPLTPSGPTSTSS
;
A
#
# COMPACT_ATOMS: atom_id res chain seq x y z
N MET A 1 -21.04 -11.79 17.97
CA MET A 1 -20.23 -11.71 16.76
C MET A 1 -19.98 -10.24 16.49
N LEU A 2 -18.72 -9.82 16.24
CA LEU A 2 -18.32 -8.42 16.07
C LEU A 2 -18.25 -7.99 14.60
N SER A 3 -18.36 -8.91 13.65
CA SER A 3 -18.45 -8.60 12.21
C SER A 3 -19.48 -9.49 11.52
N ALA A 4 -19.90 -9.11 10.30
CA ALA A 4 -20.46 -10.03 9.32
C ALA A 4 -19.36 -11.03 8.88
N PRO A 5 -19.69 -12.08 8.12
CA PRO A 5 -18.67 -12.86 7.43
C PRO A 5 -17.81 -11.96 6.56
N VAL A 6 -16.50 -12.12 6.67
CA VAL A 6 -15.48 -11.36 5.93
C VAL A 6 -14.47 -12.32 5.32
N ALA A 7 -14.02 -12.05 4.10
CA ALA A 7 -13.03 -12.86 3.41
C ALA A 7 -11.60 -12.48 3.87
N ARG A 8 -10.73 -13.48 4.03
CA ARG A 8 -9.32 -13.22 4.35
C ARG A 8 -8.57 -12.78 3.10
N VAL A 9 -7.81 -11.70 3.24
CA VAL A 9 -6.91 -11.17 2.21
C VAL A 9 -5.54 -10.85 2.82
N ALA A 10 -4.58 -10.48 2.00
CA ALA A 10 -3.31 -9.97 2.48
C ALA A 10 -3.44 -8.54 3.05
N LEU A 11 -2.61 -8.21 4.03
CA LEU A 11 -2.46 -6.83 4.45
C LEU A 11 -1.77 -6.05 3.31
N PRO A 12 -2.33 -4.91 2.85
CA PRO A 12 -1.71 -4.11 1.80
C PRO A 12 -0.27 -3.73 2.13
N VAL A 13 0.63 -3.81 1.14
CA VAL A 13 2.07 -3.51 1.32
C VAL A 13 2.34 -2.08 1.83
N HIS A 14 1.40 -1.18 1.60
CA HIS A 14 1.46 0.21 2.01
C HIS A 14 0.75 0.50 3.35
N ALA A 15 0.26 -0.51 4.06
CA ALA A 15 -0.51 -0.34 5.29
C ALA A 15 0.17 0.53 6.36
N ARG A 16 1.51 0.55 6.38
CA ARG A 16 2.29 1.31 7.36
C ARG A 16 2.68 2.73 6.90
N GLN A 17 2.31 3.10 5.67
CA GLN A 17 2.60 4.45 5.17
C GLN A 17 1.76 5.49 5.91
N ARG A 18 2.37 6.64 6.17
CA ARG A 18 1.72 7.81 6.78
C ARG A 18 1.81 8.99 5.81
N TRP A 19 0.79 9.82 5.76
CA TRP A 19 0.69 10.84 4.73
C TRP A 19 0.35 12.23 5.29
N GLY A 20 1.26 12.83 6.01
CA GLY A 20 1.13 14.22 6.47
C GLY A 20 -0.15 14.47 7.29
N HIS A 21 -0.92 15.46 6.89
CA HIS A 21 -2.17 15.85 7.56
C HIS A 21 -3.43 15.59 6.71
N SER A 22 -3.31 14.79 5.66
CA SER A 22 -4.45 14.46 4.82
C SER A 22 -5.30 13.36 5.47
N LEU A 23 -6.61 13.41 5.24
CA LEU A 23 -7.47 12.27 5.55
C LEU A 23 -7.16 11.17 4.53
N MET A 24 -6.76 10.00 5.04
CA MET A 24 -6.49 8.85 4.19
C MET A 24 -7.78 8.05 3.95
N PRO A 25 -7.91 7.36 2.82
CA PRO A 25 -9.02 6.45 2.59
C PRO A 25 -8.97 5.24 3.53
N VAL A 26 -9.99 4.39 3.42
CA VAL A 26 -10.06 3.12 4.14
C VAL A 26 -8.97 2.19 3.61
N LEU A 27 -8.23 1.54 4.53
CA LEU A 27 -7.14 0.62 4.20
C LEU A 27 -7.65 -0.68 3.57
N MET A 28 -8.66 -1.29 4.19
CA MET A 28 -9.21 -2.58 3.79
C MET A 28 -10.51 -2.40 3.01
N GLU A 29 -10.71 -3.18 1.97
CA GLU A 29 -12.00 -3.23 1.29
C GLU A 29 -13.07 -3.80 2.23
N SER A 30 -14.29 -3.25 2.15
CA SER A 30 -15.42 -3.74 2.93
C SER A 30 -15.70 -5.22 2.62
N GLY A 31 -15.99 -5.99 3.65
CA GLY A 31 -16.18 -7.44 3.55
C GLY A 31 -14.87 -8.25 3.55
N THR A 32 -13.73 -7.59 3.82
CA THR A 32 -12.43 -8.27 3.90
C THR A 32 -11.73 -8.04 5.25
N TYR A 33 -10.80 -8.92 5.59
CA TYR A 33 -9.88 -8.73 6.71
C TYR A 33 -8.50 -9.27 6.39
N ALA A 34 -7.49 -8.66 7.01
CA ALA A 34 -6.13 -9.18 7.00
C ALA A 34 -5.68 -9.48 8.44
N VAL A 35 -4.64 -10.30 8.57
CA VAL A 35 -3.92 -10.48 9.84
C VAL A 35 -2.53 -9.89 9.66
N ASP A 36 -2.12 -9.01 10.57
CA ASP A 36 -0.79 -8.41 10.51
C ASP A 36 0.30 -9.48 10.76
N PRO A 37 1.18 -9.74 9.78
CA PRO A 37 2.25 -10.71 9.92
C PRO A 37 3.42 -10.21 10.78
N GLU A 38 3.52 -8.88 10.96
CA GLU A 38 4.62 -8.25 11.68
C GLU A 38 4.12 -7.44 12.88
N PRO A 39 4.89 -7.33 13.96
CA PRO A 39 4.49 -6.59 15.15
C PRO A 39 4.57 -5.07 14.92
N GLY A 40 3.58 -4.51 14.25
CA GLY A 40 3.37 -3.05 14.16
C GLY A 40 2.18 -2.58 15.00
N GLY A 41 1.43 -3.53 15.49
CA GLY A 41 0.33 -3.47 16.45
C GLY A 41 0.37 -4.73 17.31
N PRO A 42 -0.72 -5.13 17.97
CA PRO A 42 -0.80 -6.41 18.67
C PRO A 42 -0.59 -7.56 17.67
N ALA A 43 0.41 -8.40 17.90
CA ALA A 43 0.73 -9.53 17.01
C ALA A 43 -0.51 -10.42 16.81
N GLY A 44 -0.86 -10.67 15.54
CA GLY A 44 -2.04 -11.46 15.18
C GLY A 44 -3.37 -10.69 15.19
N ALA A 45 -3.34 -9.36 15.32
CA ALA A 45 -4.53 -8.53 15.22
C ALA A 45 -5.17 -8.65 13.82
N ALA A 46 -6.49 -8.80 13.80
CA ALA A 46 -7.25 -8.72 12.56
C ALA A 46 -7.54 -7.26 12.22
N VAL A 47 -7.26 -6.89 10.97
CA VAL A 47 -7.48 -5.55 10.41
C VAL A 47 -8.69 -5.58 9.49
N LEU A 48 -9.62 -4.64 9.68
CA LEU A 48 -10.87 -4.56 8.91
C LEU A 48 -11.14 -3.09 8.52
N ALA A 49 -12.05 -2.91 7.56
CA ALA A 49 -12.67 -1.61 7.34
C ALA A 49 -13.52 -1.19 8.55
N PRO A 50 -13.53 0.10 8.92
CA PRO A 50 -14.32 0.58 10.08
C PRO A 50 -15.81 0.19 10.03
N GLY A 51 -16.41 0.17 8.84
CA GLY A 51 -17.81 -0.18 8.64
C GLY A 51 -18.15 -1.66 8.81
N ASP A 52 -17.17 -2.55 8.84
CA ASP A 52 -17.39 -4.00 8.96
C ASP A 52 -17.49 -4.46 10.42
N LEU A 53 -16.99 -3.66 11.36
CA LEU A 53 -17.12 -3.96 12.78
C LEU A 53 -18.52 -3.54 13.29
N ARG A 54 -19.16 -4.42 14.06
CA ARG A 54 -20.53 -4.24 14.56
C ARG A 54 -20.61 -4.51 16.05
N GLY A 55 -21.65 -3.97 16.70
CA GLY A 55 -21.89 -4.22 18.11
C GLY A 55 -20.82 -3.66 19.02
N THR A 56 -20.21 -2.56 18.60
CA THR A 56 -19.24 -1.79 19.37
C THR A 56 -19.70 -0.34 19.55
N VAL A 57 -19.18 0.31 20.57
CA VAL A 57 -19.36 1.73 20.87
C VAL A 57 -17.99 2.37 21.05
N LEU A 58 -17.83 3.58 20.54
CA LEU A 58 -16.60 4.35 20.71
C LEU A 58 -16.43 4.80 22.16
N LEU A 59 -15.21 4.73 22.66
CA LEU A 59 -14.77 5.29 23.95
C LEU A 59 -14.06 6.62 23.67
N PRO A 60 -14.77 7.78 23.74
CA PRO A 60 -14.22 9.07 23.34
C PRO A 60 -12.97 9.50 24.13
N GLU A 61 -12.87 9.07 25.39
CA GLU A 61 -11.72 9.31 26.26
C GLU A 61 -10.44 8.62 25.84
N ARG A 62 -10.52 7.73 24.82
CA ARG A 62 -9.38 7.04 24.21
C ARG A 62 -9.14 7.45 22.76
N CYS A 63 -9.60 8.61 22.39
CA CYS A 63 -9.38 9.19 21.07
C CYS A 63 -8.30 10.28 21.18
N ASP A 64 -7.08 9.91 20.82
CA ASP A 64 -5.84 10.67 21.04
C ASP A 64 -5.40 11.52 19.84
N GLY A 65 -6.17 11.53 18.75
CA GLY A 65 -5.83 12.27 17.54
C GLY A 65 -6.38 13.69 17.50
N CYS A 66 -5.93 14.49 16.55
CA CYS A 66 -6.39 15.87 16.35
C CYS A 66 -7.72 15.96 15.60
N CYS A 67 -8.03 14.97 14.75
CA CYS A 67 -9.24 14.91 13.92
C CYS A 67 -10.07 13.65 14.17
N GLY A 68 -9.52 12.68 14.88
CA GLY A 68 -10.11 11.39 15.16
C GLY A 68 -9.31 10.64 16.21
N SER A 69 -9.06 9.36 15.98
CA SER A 69 -8.20 8.54 16.83
C SER A 69 -6.95 8.09 16.07
N ALA A 70 -5.79 8.34 16.65
CA ALA A 70 -4.51 7.83 16.14
C ALA A 70 -4.17 6.42 16.68
N GLY A 71 -4.94 5.92 17.66
CA GLY A 71 -4.80 4.58 18.21
C GLY A 71 -3.75 4.41 19.31
N GLY A 72 -3.08 5.50 19.74
CA GLY A 72 -2.01 5.45 20.75
C GLY A 72 -2.49 5.04 22.14
N ASP A 73 -3.74 5.37 22.48
CA ASP A 73 -4.36 5.04 23.78
C ASP A 73 -4.91 3.59 23.86
N GLY A 74 -4.64 2.78 22.83
CA GLY A 74 -5.06 1.38 22.75
C GLY A 74 -6.54 1.22 22.36
N PRO A 75 -7.19 0.10 22.72
CA PRO A 75 -8.54 -0.21 22.26
C PRO A 75 -9.56 0.86 22.68
N ASN A 76 -10.15 1.52 21.68
CA ASN A 76 -11.11 2.61 21.82
C ASN A 76 -12.53 2.22 21.37
N LEU A 77 -12.75 0.97 20.98
CA LEU A 77 -14.06 0.41 20.67
C LEU A 77 -14.42 -0.67 21.70
N ALA A 78 -15.49 -0.47 22.45
CA ALA A 78 -15.99 -1.41 23.46
C ALA A 78 -17.18 -2.20 22.94
N CYS A 79 -17.28 -3.46 23.33
CA CYS A 79 -18.45 -4.31 23.05
C CYS A 79 -19.69 -3.73 23.73
N VAL A 80 -20.78 -3.49 23.00
CA VAL A 80 -22.04 -2.94 23.55
C VAL A 80 -22.70 -3.87 24.57
N ARG A 81 -22.37 -5.18 24.59
CA ARG A 81 -23.00 -6.16 25.48
C ARG A 81 -22.31 -6.27 26.84
N CYS A 82 -20.98 -6.11 26.89
CA CYS A 82 -20.22 -6.33 28.11
C CYS A 82 -19.27 -5.19 28.47
N GLY A 83 -19.18 -4.15 27.64
CA GLY A 83 -18.31 -3.00 27.91
C GLY A 83 -16.80 -3.26 27.71
N LEU A 84 -16.41 -4.49 27.36
CA LEU A 84 -15.00 -4.83 27.20
C LEU A 84 -14.43 -4.11 25.96
N PRO A 85 -13.31 -3.37 26.08
CA PRO A 85 -12.58 -2.86 24.91
C PRO A 85 -12.10 -4.02 24.04
N VAL A 86 -12.41 -3.99 22.74
CA VAL A 86 -12.22 -5.14 21.84
C VAL A 86 -11.44 -4.80 20.58
N ALA A 87 -11.36 -3.53 20.23
CA ALA A 87 -10.68 -3.10 19.02
C ALA A 87 -10.20 -1.64 19.11
N THR A 88 -9.24 -1.29 18.28
CA THR A 88 -8.73 0.07 18.09
C THR A 88 -9.16 0.58 16.73
N ARG A 89 -9.97 1.62 16.68
CA ARG A 89 -10.27 2.39 15.48
C ARG A 89 -9.20 3.45 15.30
N VAL A 90 -8.66 3.53 14.08
CA VAL A 90 -7.73 4.56 13.65
C VAL A 90 -8.38 5.31 12.49
N ASP A 91 -8.56 6.63 12.63
CA ASP A 91 -9.17 7.49 11.63
C ASP A 91 -8.70 8.95 11.72
N ASP A 92 -7.57 9.19 12.38
CA ASP A 92 -6.97 10.52 12.45
C ASP A 92 -6.27 10.89 11.13
N CYS A 93 -6.00 12.17 10.93
CA CYS A 93 -5.29 12.65 9.75
C CYS A 93 -3.89 12.00 9.64
N GLY A 94 -3.46 11.78 8.41
CA GLY A 94 -2.19 11.09 8.13
C GLY A 94 -2.23 9.57 8.29
N HIS A 95 -3.34 9.00 8.77
CA HIS A 95 -3.53 7.58 8.97
C HIS A 95 -4.55 7.00 7.99
N TRP A 96 -4.35 5.73 7.59
CA TRP A 96 -5.40 4.95 6.95
C TRP A 96 -6.57 4.79 7.92
N GLN A 97 -7.79 4.77 7.39
CA GLN A 97 -8.95 4.45 8.20
C GLN A 97 -9.05 2.93 8.33
N GLU A 98 -8.92 2.44 9.54
CA GLU A 98 -8.82 1.01 9.83
C GLU A 98 -9.31 0.68 11.24
N VAL A 99 -9.62 -0.61 11.46
CA VAL A 99 -9.93 -1.13 12.79
C VAL A 99 -9.06 -2.35 13.07
N TRP A 100 -8.37 -2.33 14.18
CA TRP A 100 -7.52 -3.41 14.69
C TRP A 100 -8.24 -4.13 15.82
N CYS A 101 -8.67 -5.38 15.59
CA CYS A 101 -9.26 -6.21 16.64
C CYS A 101 -8.17 -6.72 17.59
N ASP A 102 -8.37 -6.53 18.89
CA ASP A 102 -7.43 -7.00 19.90
C ASP A 102 -7.46 -8.55 19.97
N PRO A 103 -6.36 -9.25 19.62
CA PRO A 103 -6.30 -10.71 19.62
C PRO A 103 -6.37 -11.32 21.02
N GLY A 104 -6.12 -10.54 22.07
CA GLY A 104 -6.25 -10.98 23.46
C GLY A 104 -7.68 -11.19 23.90
N VAL A 105 -8.64 -10.51 23.25
CA VAL A 105 -10.07 -10.53 23.63
C VAL A 105 -11.00 -10.86 22.49
N THR A 106 -10.50 -10.89 21.24
CA THR A 106 -11.28 -11.26 20.05
C THR A 106 -10.69 -12.51 19.40
N ARG A 107 -11.50 -13.20 18.63
CA ARG A 107 -11.10 -14.41 17.93
C ARG A 107 -11.68 -14.44 16.53
N ILE A 108 -10.85 -14.77 15.54
CA ILE A 108 -11.28 -15.12 14.20
C ILE A 108 -12.00 -16.47 14.29
N VAL A 109 -13.25 -16.50 13.86
CA VAL A 109 -14.01 -17.75 13.74
C VAL A 109 -13.88 -18.21 12.29
N PRO A 110 -13.23 -19.36 12.01
CA PRO A 110 -13.09 -19.86 10.65
C PRO A 110 -14.46 -20.02 9.99
N GLY A 111 -14.61 -19.48 8.78
CA GLY A 111 -15.74 -19.71 7.90
C GLY A 111 -15.58 -21.00 7.10
N ALA A 112 -16.52 -21.24 6.18
CA ALA A 112 -16.46 -22.37 5.25
C ALA A 112 -15.50 -22.12 4.06
N ASP A 113 -14.84 -20.96 4.02
CA ASP A 113 -14.01 -20.56 2.88
C ASP A 113 -12.72 -21.36 2.86
N ALA A 114 -12.60 -22.24 1.86
CA ALA A 114 -11.34 -22.91 1.53
C ALA A 114 -10.29 -21.85 1.13
N GLU A 115 -9.03 -22.08 1.53
CA GLU A 115 -7.91 -21.31 0.97
C GLU A 115 -7.94 -21.45 -0.56
N VAL A 116 -8.21 -20.36 -1.23
CA VAL A 116 -8.13 -20.31 -2.70
C VAL A 116 -6.65 -20.14 -3.05
N PRO A 117 -6.03 -21.09 -3.76
CA PRO A 117 -4.63 -20.96 -4.15
C PRO A 117 -4.44 -19.75 -5.06
N SER A 118 -3.34 -19.03 -4.87
CA SER A 118 -2.94 -17.91 -5.72
C SER A 118 -2.73 -18.40 -7.15
N ARG A 119 -3.47 -17.84 -8.08
CA ARG A 119 -3.30 -18.13 -9.49
C ARG A 119 -2.78 -16.90 -10.20
N TRP A 120 -1.47 -16.80 -10.31
CA TRP A 120 -0.82 -15.66 -10.96
C TRP A 120 -1.31 -15.38 -12.37
N ALA A 121 -1.75 -16.41 -13.11
CA ALA A 121 -2.33 -16.25 -14.45
C ALA A 121 -3.68 -15.52 -14.43
N GLU A 122 -4.38 -15.53 -13.32
CA GLU A 122 -5.70 -14.93 -13.13
C GLU A 122 -5.61 -13.55 -12.43
N LEU A 123 -4.40 -13.05 -12.12
CA LEU A 123 -4.18 -11.81 -11.39
C LEU A 123 -4.93 -10.61 -12.02
N ALA A 124 -4.88 -10.49 -13.35
CA ALA A 124 -5.56 -9.42 -14.06
C ALA A 124 -7.10 -9.54 -14.07
N GLU A 125 -7.63 -10.71 -13.77
CA GLU A 125 -9.07 -10.95 -13.63
C GLU A 125 -9.52 -10.68 -12.19
N GLU A 126 -8.64 -10.94 -11.22
CA GLU A 126 -8.91 -10.76 -9.78
C GLU A 126 -8.66 -9.34 -9.28
N CYS A 127 -7.86 -8.55 -9.99
CA CYS A 127 -7.42 -7.23 -9.56
C CYS A 127 -7.50 -6.22 -10.71
N ALA A 128 -8.25 -5.14 -10.52
CA ALA A 128 -8.28 -4.04 -11.47
C ALA A 128 -7.03 -3.16 -11.35
N PRO A 129 -6.45 -2.68 -12.47
CA PRO A 129 -5.36 -1.73 -12.41
C PRO A 129 -5.76 -0.46 -11.64
N LEU A 130 -4.91 -0.02 -10.72
CA LEU A 130 -5.10 1.22 -10.00
C LEU A 130 -4.31 2.35 -10.69
N PRO A 131 -4.97 3.32 -11.29
CA PRO A 131 -4.29 4.48 -11.88
C PRO A 131 -3.77 5.43 -10.80
N PRO A 132 -2.74 6.24 -11.09
CA PRO A 132 -2.18 7.19 -10.13
C PRO A 132 -3.13 8.34 -9.78
N VAL A 133 -4.13 8.58 -10.62
CA VAL A 133 -5.10 9.66 -10.46
C VAL A 133 -6.49 9.07 -10.38
N ALA A 134 -7.20 9.38 -9.30
CA ALA A 134 -8.59 9.01 -9.12
C ALA A 134 -9.51 9.74 -10.15
N PRO A 135 -10.71 9.23 -10.42
CA PRO A 135 -11.65 9.84 -11.37
C PRO A 135 -11.97 11.33 -11.09
N GLU A 136 -11.85 11.74 -9.83
CA GLU A 136 -12.05 13.12 -9.37
C GLU A 136 -10.88 14.06 -9.69
N GLY A 137 -9.79 13.53 -10.25
CA GLY A 137 -8.61 14.30 -10.67
C GLY A 137 -7.55 14.52 -9.59
N TRP A 138 -7.64 13.83 -8.46
CA TRP A 138 -6.63 13.86 -7.38
C TRP A 138 -5.70 12.65 -7.46
N TRP A 139 -4.48 12.83 -6.98
CA TRP A 139 -3.57 11.69 -6.79
C TRP A 139 -4.16 10.69 -5.80
N ASP A 140 -4.22 9.41 -6.20
CA ASP A 140 -4.69 8.34 -5.32
C ASP A 140 -3.65 8.08 -4.21
N PRO A 141 -4.01 8.22 -2.93
CA PRO A 141 -3.07 7.99 -1.83
C PRO A 141 -2.58 6.53 -1.77
N ARG A 142 -3.38 5.55 -2.21
CA ARG A 142 -2.97 4.13 -2.27
C ARG A 142 -1.86 3.93 -3.29
N TRP A 143 -2.00 4.55 -4.48
CA TRP A 143 -0.94 4.60 -5.48
C TRP A 143 0.35 5.17 -4.90
N ALA A 144 0.27 6.36 -4.32
CA ALA A 144 1.43 7.05 -3.77
C ALA A 144 2.11 6.24 -2.66
N ALA A 145 1.32 5.60 -1.80
CA ALA A 145 1.84 4.79 -0.70
C ALA A 145 2.48 3.48 -1.20
N ALA A 146 1.86 2.78 -2.16
CA ALA A 146 2.42 1.56 -2.75
C ALA A 146 3.75 1.83 -3.48
N VAL A 147 3.80 2.92 -4.27
CA VAL A 147 5.04 3.36 -4.94
C VAL A 147 6.10 3.77 -3.92
N GLY A 148 5.73 4.46 -2.83
CA GLY A 148 6.64 4.79 -1.73
C GLY A 148 7.25 3.57 -1.06
N ALA A 149 6.46 2.51 -0.84
CA ALA A 149 6.96 1.24 -0.31
C ALA A 149 7.95 0.56 -1.26
N ALA A 150 7.62 0.53 -2.56
CA ALA A 150 8.52 -0.04 -3.58
C ALA A 150 9.84 0.75 -3.69
N LEU A 151 9.79 2.09 -3.65
CA LEU A 151 10.99 2.93 -3.63
C LEU A 151 11.89 2.63 -2.43
N ALA A 152 11.31 2.43 -1.25
CA ALA A 152 12.08 2.03 -0.08
C ALA A 152 12.83 0.70 -0.32
N GLY A 153 12.17 -0.27 -0.97
CA GLY A 153 12.77 -1.53 -1.39
C GLY A 153 13.92 -1.34 -2.38
N VAL A 154 13.72 -0.50 -3.42
CA VAL A 154 14.76 -0.17 -4.41
C VAL A 154 15.98 0.45 -3.72
N VAL A 155 15.77 1.45 -2.85
CA VAL A 155 16.87 2.11 -2.11
C VAL A 155 17.62 1.10 -1.22
N ALA A 156 16.90 0.25 -0.51
CA ALA A 156 17.51 -0.78 0.34
C ALA A 156 18.37 -1.76 -0.47
N LEU A 157 17.82 -2.31 -1.56
CA LEU A 157 18.52 -3.29 -2.41
C LEU A 157 19.63 -2.68 -3.27
N SER A 158 19.57 -1.38 -3.55
CA SER A 158 20.66 -0.66 -4.25
C SER A 158 21.92 -0.53 -3.39
N GLY A 159 21.76 -0.62 -2.06
CA GLY A 159 22.82 -0.33 -1.10
C GLY A 159 23.31 1.11 -1.18
N GLY A 160 22.44 2.06 -1.56
CA GLY A 160 22.76 3.47 -1.73
C GLY A 160 23.59 3.79 -2.99
N ARG A 161 23.68 2.87 -3.95
CA ARG A 161 24.40 3.05 -5.22
C ARG A 161 23.45 3.52 -6.32
N PRO A 162 23.98 4.19 -7.38
CA PRO A 162 23.19 4.62 -8.52
C PRO A 162 22.45 3.45 -9.18
N VAL A 163 21.18 3.67 -9.51
CA VAL A 163 20.31 2.71 -10.17
C VAL A 163 19.66 3.37 -11.37
N ALA A 164 19.60 2.68 -12.51
CA ALA A 164 18.78 3.09 -13.65
C ALA A 164 17.34 2.56 -13.47
N VAL A 165 16.40 3.21 -14.12
CA VAL A 165 15.02 2.72 -14.26
C VAL A 165 14.76 2.49 -15.75
N GLU A 166 14.19 1.33 -16.07
CA GLU A 166 13.84 1.00 -17.45
C GLU A 166 12.91 2.06 -18.06
N PRO A 167 13.18 2.55 -19.28
CA PRO A 167 12.30 3.52 -19.95
C PRO A 167 10.86 3.02 -20.09
N GLY A 168 9.89 3.95 -20.03
CA GLY A 168 8.47 3.66 -20.14
C GLY A 168 7.69 4.04 -18.90
N PRO A 169 6.52 3.41 -18.63
CA PRO A 169 5.66 3.72 -17.49
C PRO A 169 6.38 3.64 -16.14
N LEU A 170 7.33 2.70 -16.03
CA LEU A 170 8.13 2.55 -14.83
C LEU A 170 9.03 3.76 -14.57
N ALA A 171 9.72 4.28 -15.58
CA ALA A 171 10.53 5.48 -15.45
C ALA A 171 9.69 6.73 -15.17
N ALA A 172 8.51 6.83 -15.77
CA ALA A 172 7.54 7.89 -15.49
C ALA A 172 7.09 7.86 -14.00
N THR A 173 6.98 6.67 -13.42
CA THR A 173 6.56 6.47 -12.02
C THR A 173 7.70 6.68 -11.03
N LEU A 174 8.83 6.00 -11.22
CA LEU A 174 9.92 5.91 -10.24
C LEU A 174 11.13 6.78 -10.55
N GLY A 175 11.38 7.14 -11.82
CA GLY A 175 12.65 7.72 -12.27
C GLY A 175 13.07 8.94 -11.47
N ARG A 176 12.19 9.95 -11.36
CA ARG A 176 12.47 11.18 -10.61
C ARG A 176 12.76 10.94 -9.13
N ALA A 177 12.04 10.00 -8.53
CA ALA A 177 12.21 9.68 -7.11
C ALA A 177 13.52 8.93 -6.88
N VAL A 178 13.89 8.01 -7.77
CA VAL A 178 15.17 7.31 -7.74
C VAL A 178 16.32 8.29 -7.87
N ASP A 179 16.25 9.23 -8.85
CA ASP A 179 17.26 10.26 -9.04
C ASP A 179 17.41 11.21 -7.85
N ALA A 180 16.32 11.45 -7.11
CA ALA A 180 16.34 12.31 -5.93
C ALA A 180 16.88 11.61 -4.67
N LEU A 181 16.74 10.28 -4.59
CA LEU A 181 17.06 9.49 -3.40
C LEU A 181 18.45 8.84 -3.48
N LEU A 182 18.96 8.60 -4.68
CA LEU A 182 20.23 7.93 -4.92
C LEU A 182 21.28 8.87 -5.51
N PRO A 183 22.56 8.64 -5.24
CA PRO A 183 23.62 9.51 -5.76
C PRO A 183 23.71 9.40 -7.30
N PRO A 184 24.12 10.46 -8.00
CA PRO A 184 24.38 10.40 -9.44
C PRO A 184 25.61 9.54 -9.72
N GLY A 185 25.61 8.85 -10.87
CA GLY A 185 26.76 8.06 -11.33
C GLY A 185 26.36 6.93 -12.28
N PRO A 186 27.33 6.15 -12.75
CA PRO A 186 27.04 5.01 -13.61
C PRO A 186 26.21 3.99 -12.83
N PRO A 187 25.04 3.56 -13.34
CA PRO A 187 24.17 2.65 -12.63
C PRO A 187 24.80 1.25 -12.56
N GLY A 188 24.81 0.68 -11.38
CA GLY A 188 25.25 -0.70 -11.16
C GLY A 188 24.13 -1.73 -11.38
N ARG A 189 22.89 -1.28 -11.33
CA ARG A 189 21.65 -2.09 -11.43
C ARG A 189 20.58 -1.30 -12.19
N THR A 190 19.58 -2.03 -12.73
CA THR A 190 18.43 -1.43 -13.41
C THR A 190 17.14 -1.95 -12.79
N VAL A 191 16.22 -1.07 -12.45
CA VAL A 191 14.86 -1.45 -12.05
C VAL A 191 14.05 -1.77 -13.31
N VAL A 192 13.47 -2.94 -13.35
CA VAL A 192 12.67 -3.44 -14.48
C VAL A 192 11.34 -4.02 -13.98
N PRO A 193 10.25 -3.94 -14.75
CA PRO A 193 9.03 -4.65 -14.38
C PRO A 193 9.22 -6.15 -14.63
N ALA A 194 8.75 -6.99 -13.71
CA ALA A 194 8.70 -8.43 -13.91
C ALA A 194 7.45 -9.01 -13.24
N GLY A 195 6.89 -10.04 -13.85
CA GLY A 195 5.66 -10.63 -13.33
C GLY A 195 4.93 -11.50 -14.33
N PRO A 196 3.71 -11.91 -14.01
CA PRO A 196 2.89 -12.72 -14.90
C PRO A 196 2.70 -12.04 -16.27
N GLY A 197 2.99 -12.78 -17.35
CA GLY A 197 2.85 -12.27 -18.71
C GLY A 197 4.01 -11.41 -19.23
N LEU A 198 4.99 -11.07 -18.41
CA LEU A 198 6.19 -10.36 -18.82
C LEU A 198 7.39 -11.32 -19.01
N PRO A 199 8.36 -10.95 -19.86
CA PRO A 199 9.59 -11.71 -19.98
C PRO A 199 10.40 -11.69 -18.68
N VAL A 200 11.16 -12.76 -18.44
CA VAL A 200 12.08 -12.81 -17.30
C VAL A 200 13.25 -11.85 -17.55
N PRO A 201 13.66 -11.03 -16.56
CA PRO A 201 14.80 -10.16 -16.71
C PRO A 201 16.07 -10.92 -17.06
N GLU A 202 16.79 -10.50 -18.11
CA GLU A 202 18.01 -11.17 -18.58
C GLU A 202 19.24 -10.84 -17.72
N ASP A 203 19.31 -9.62 -17.15
CA ASP A 203 20.41 -9.23 -16.26
C ASP A 203 20.13 -9.73 -14.82
N PRO A 204 20.94 -10.65 -14.29
CA PRO A 204 20.77 -11.15 -12.92
C PRO A 204 20.98 -10.08 -11.85
N ARG A 205 21.55 -8.93 -12.21
CA ARG A 205 21.71 -7.78 -11.31
C ARG A 205 20.51 -6.84 -11.34
N ALA A 206 19.49 -7.09 -12.16
CA ALA A 206 18.30 -6.27 -12.18
C ALA A 206 17.62 -6.25 -10.81
N LEU A 207 16.85 -5.20 -10.56
CA LEU A 207 15.87 -5.10 -9.48
C LEU A 207 14.49 -5.29 -10.11
N ALA A 208 13.90 -6.44 -9.91
CA ALA A 208 12.64 -6.79 -10.52
C ALA A 208 11.47 -6.22 -9.69
N LEU A 209 10.70 -5.29 -10.24
CA LEU A 209 9.47 -4.83 -9.61
C LEU A 209 8.37 -5.86 -9.85
N VAL A 210 7.96 -6.56 -8.80
CA VAL A 210 7.10 -7.74 -8.87
C VAL A 210 5.79 -7.55 -8.12
N PRO A 211 4.66 -8.11 -8.59
CA PRO A 211 3.39 -7.95 -7.90
C PRO A 211 3.33 -8.76 -6.60
N VAL A 212 2.57 -8.22 -5.63
CA VAL A 212 2.13 -8.94 -4.44
C VAL A 212 0.70 -9.38 -4.64
N HIS A 213 0.42 -10.67 -4.48
CA HIS A 213 -0.92 -11.21 -4.68
C HIS A 213 -1.91 -10.63 -3.66
N PRO A 214 -3.03 -10.03 -4.08
CA PRO A 214 -3.90 -9.25 -3.19
C PRO A 214 -4.59 -10.12 -2.13
N ARG A 215 -4.85 -11.40 -2.41
CA ARG A 215 -5.49 -12.33 -1.46
C ARG A 215 -4.50 -12.98 -0.52
N THR A 216 -3.37 -13.46 -1.04
CA THR A 216 -2.46 -14.31 -0.26
C THR A 216 -1.27 -13.56 0.31
N GLY A 217 -0.93 -12.38 -0.24
CA GLY A 217 0.28 -11.63 0.11
C GLY A 217 1.58 -12.26 -0.41
N GLU A 218 1.48 -13.31 -1.22
CA GLU A 218 2.66 -13.88 -1.85
C GLU A 218 3.27 -12.87 -2.82
N VAL A 219 4.59 -12.75 -2.74
CA VAL A 219 5.36 -12.00 -3.72
C VAL A 219 5.61 -12.89 -4.93
N TRP A 220 5.36 -12.39 -6.13
CA TRP A 220 5.62 -13.17 -7.35
C TRP A 220 7.08 -13.65 -7.40
N PRO A 221 7.30 -14.97 -7.52
CA PRO A 221 8.65 -15.51 -7.50
C PRO A 221 9.37 -15.16 -8.82
N CYS A 222 10.31 -14.21 -8.76
CA CYS A 222 11.08 -13.84 -9.94
C CYS A 222 12.05 -14.96 -10.30
N PRO A 223 11.96 -15.54 -11.51
CA PRO A 223 12.89 -16.57 -11.96
C PRO A 223 14.33 -16.03 -12.08
N GLY A 224 15.33 -16.92 -12.05
CA GLY A 224 16.73 -16.56 -12.28
C GLY A 224 17.46 -15.94 -11.09
N GLY A 225 16.84 -15.89 -9.89
CA GLY A 225 17.51 -15.37 -8.67
C GLY A 225 17.68 -13.86 -8.67
N VAL A 226 16.90 -13.14 -9.46
CA VAL A 226 16.85 -11.68 -9.48
C VAL A 226 16.17 -11.16 -8.22
N ASP A 227 16.71 -10.11 -7.62
CA ASP A 227 16.13 -9.48 -6.43
C ASP A 227 14.77 -8.86 -6.75
N GLY A 228 13.71 -9.34 -6.09
CA GLY A 228 12.35 -8.83 -6.23
C GLY A 228 12.06 -7.66 -5.30
N VAL A 229 11.50 -6.58 -5.86
CA VAL A 229 10.94 -5.45 -5.12
C VAL A 229 9.42 -5.58 -5.15
N PRO A 230 8.77 -5.84 -4.00
CA PRO A 230 7.32 -5.99 -3.96
C PRO A 230 6.59 -4.69 -4.31
N LEU A 231 5.55 -4.79 -5.13
CA LEU A 231 4.61 -3.72 -5.44
C LEU A 231 3.19 -4.25 -5.33
N ASP A 232 2.28 -3.44 -4.84
CA ASP A 232 0.85 -3.72 -4.85
C ASP A 232 0.38 -4.17 -6.25
N ALA A 233 -0.43 -5.23 -6.33
CA ALA A 233 -0.82 -5.83 -7.61
C ALA A 233 -1.56 -4.87 -8.53
N ALA A 234 -2.46 -4.04 -7.99
CA ALA A 234 -3.24 -3.10 -8.79
C ALA A 234 -2.34 -2.00 -9.39
N VAL A 235 -1.38 -1.52 -8.62
CA VAL A 235 -0.37 -0.55 -9.08
C VAL A 235 0.58 -1.21 -10.08
N TRP A 236 1.02 -2.45 -9.81
CA TRP A 236 1.89 -3.20 -10.72
C TRP A 236 1.21 -3.42 -12.08
N LEU A 237 -0.05 -3.82 -12.12
CA LEU A 237 -0.82 -3.98 -13.36
C LEU A 237 -0.84 -2.70 -14.18
N HIS A 238 -1.03 -1.54 -13.53
CA HIS A 238 -1.01 -0.28 -14.23
C HIS A 238 0.38 0.06 -14.79
N VAL A 239 1.45 -0.17 -14.02
CA VAL A 239 2.83 0.10 -14.46
C VAL A 239 3.29 -0.87 -15.55
N ALA A 240 2.88 -2.15 -15.47
CA ALA A 240 3.29 -3.19 -16.41
C ALA A 240 2.52 -3.17 -17.73
N GLN A 241 1.27 -2.68 -17.73
CA GLN A 241 0.35 -2.75 -18.87
C GLN A 241 -0.26 -1.39 -19.22
N GLY A 242 0.06 -0.36 -18.45
CA GLY A 242 -0.50 0.98 -18.60
C GLY A 242 0.15 1.79 -19.72
N PRO A 243 -0.35 3.00 -19.95
CA PRO A 243 0.21 3.93 -20.94
C PRO A 243 1.61 4.39 -20.53
N ASP A 244 2.44 4.72 -21.52
CA ASP A 244 3.83 5.18 -21.31
C ASP A 244 3.96 6.51 -20.53
N GLU A 245 2.87 7.27 -20.44
CA GLU A 245 2.84 8.54 -19.73
C GLU A 245 1.83 8.50 -18.58
N LEU A 246 2.24 8.95 -17.40
CA LEU A 246 1.31 9.15 -16.29
C LEU A 246 0.35 10.32 -16.60
N PRO A 247 -0.96 10.17 -16.32
CA PRO A 247 -1.88 11.27 -16.46
C PRO A 247 -1.52 12.38 -15.47
N HIS A 248 -1.57 13.62 -15.93
CA HIS A 248 -1.38 14.77 -15.06
C HIS A 248 -2.72 15.14 -14.43
N PRO A 249 -2.80 15.29 -13.10
CA PRO A 249 -3.99 15.81 -12.43
C PRO A 249 -4.39 17.15 -13.06
N ALA A 250 -5.67 17.33 -13.32
CA ALA A 250 -6.19 18.53 -13.97
C ALA A 250 -5.64 18.82 -15.38
N ALA A 251 -5.16 17.81 -16.08
CA ALA A 251 -4.67 17.92 -17.45
C ALA A 251 -5.82 18.09 -18.48
N GLY A 252 -6.65 19.11 -18.31
CA GLY A 252 -7.46 19.59 -19.43
C GLY A 252 -6.53 20.08 -20.55
N ARG A 253 -6.92 19.93 -21.82
CA ARG A 253 -6.19 20.55 -22.93
C ARG A 253 -6.14 22.05 -22.72
N VAL A 254 -4.96 22.58 -22.50
CA VAL A 254 -4.77 24.04 -22.47
C VAL A 254 -4.70 24.52 -23.91
N PRO A 255 -5.45 25.57 -24.29
CA PRO A 255 -5.32 26.17 -25.61
C PRO A 255 -3.90 26.58 -25.90
N ALA A 256 -3.47 26.45 -27.16
CA ALA A 256 -2.15 26.89 -27.61
C ALA A 256 -1.97 28.39 -27.27
N GLY A 257 -0.85 28.72 -26.63
CA GLY A 257 -0.52 30.10 -26.23
C GLY A 257 -0.91 30.47 -24.79
N VAL A 258 -1.57 29.59 -24.04
CA VAL A 258 -1.77 29.77 -22.59
C VAL A 258 -0.58 29.22 -21.84
N HIS A 259 0.16 30.09 -21.14
CA HIS A 259 1.20 29.63 -20.22
C HIS A 259 0.53 28.91 -19.04
N ARG A 260 0.97 27.71 -18.78
CA ARG A 260 0.66 26.97 -17.55
C ARG A 260 1.86 27.07 -16.63
N ASP A 261 1.57 27.25 -15.35
CA ASP A 261 2.54 26.88 -14.35
C ASP A 261 2.84 25.38 -14.53
N GLU A 262 4.12 25.00 -14.51
CA GLU A 262 4.48 23.60 -14.55
C GLU A 262 3.72 22.87 -13.43
N PRO A 263 3.16 21.68 -13.71
CA PRO A 263 2.52 20.90 -12.66
C PRO A 263 3.52 20.76 -11.52
N LEU A 264 3.05 21.02 -10.31
CA LEU A 264 3.87 20.83 -9.11
C LEU A 264 4.58 19.49 -9.23
N PRO A 265 5.92 19.47 -9.10
CA PRO A 265 6.64 18.21 -9.13
C PRO A 265 5.97 17.26 -8.13
N LEU A 266 5.76 16.00 -8.52
CA LEU A 266 5.35 14.96 -7.61
C LEU A 266 6.18 15.15 -6.34
N ARG A 267 5.52 15.37 -5.20
CA ARG A 267 6.23 15.43 -3.92
C ARG A 267 7.12 14.18 -3.88
N PRO A 268 8.41 14.32 -3.59
CA PRO A 268 9.25 13.15 -3.47
C PRO A 268 8.58 12.22 -2.45
N LEU A 269 8.27 11.00 -2.90
CA LEU A 269 7.74 9.96 -2.04
C LEU A 269 8.86 9.66 -1.05
N THR A 270 8.72 10.12 0.17
CA THR A 270 9.69 9.82 1.22
C THR A 270 9.52 8.35 1.60
N PRO A 271 10.59 7.54 1.53
CA PRO A 271 10.55 6.21 2.10
C PRO A 271 10.13 6.31 3.57
N SER A 272 9.20 5.45 4.00
CA SER A 272 8.92 5.35 5.43
C SER A 272 10.18 4.84 6.13
N GLY A 273 10.80 5.73 6.89
CA GLY A 273 11.84 5.30 7.82
C GLY A 273 11.24 4.36 8.88
N PRO A 274 12.05 3.50 9.51
CA PRO A 274 11.61 2.73 10.65
C PRO A 274 11.05 3.71 11.69
N THR A 275 9.84 3.46 12.17
CA THR A 275 9.25 4.20 13.26
C THR A 275 10.22 4.16 14.44
N SER A 276 10.81 5.31 14.78
CA SER A 276 11.57 5.42 16.00
C SER A 276 10.61 5.17 17.15
N THR A 277 10.72 4.00 17.77
CA THR A 277 10.17 3.75 19.09
C THR A 277 10.90 4.68 20.05
N SER A 278 10.29 5.82 20.36
CA SER A 278 10.73 6.64 21.49
C SER A 278 10.42 5.87 22.75
N SER A 279 11.48 5.57 23.48
CA SER A 279 11.49 4.99 24.83
C SER A 279 10.86 5.97 25.81
#